data_4a8f7eab45b6c3bdb2aa2423062fd8bd
#
_entry.id   4a8f7eab45b6c3bdb2aa2423062fd8bd
#
_cell.length_a   1.000
_cell.length_b   1.000
_cell.length_c   1.000
_cell.angle_alpha   90.00
_cell.angle_beta   90.00
_cell.angle_gamma   90.00
#
_symmetry.space_group_name_H-M   'P 1'
#
loop_
_entity.id
_entity.type
_entity.pdbx_description
1 polymer ?
#
loop_
_entity_poly.entity_id
_entity_poly.type
_entity_poly.pdbx_seq_one_letter_code
_entity_poly.pdbx_strand_id
1 'polypeptide(L)'
;MEQYCRIYLDFNATTPVRPEVIDAMRPYCRDNFANTASRHSAGQEAWNAVETAREQVAALVGCHPDDVIFTSGATEANYLALLGRFEAMARKSKKSASFRVAVSAIEHPCVRACADEMARRGAVVQTIPVTSEGLVDYTFFDKNNKWDIVSVMTANHETGAIQPLAEIAARLDRRTTFFHTDAAQWAGRCSGDMMEWGVTAVSLSAHKMYGPKGVGALILNRSVPIIPLFAGPQEGGYRGGTSNLPGIVGFGAAAELAKQEMNKEFNRLSDLRERLWNHLMDTGIDVVRTIPPDHCLPNTLHVRFPGLKGERVVDALDRLGICCASGPACTSGASEPSPVLMAMGLSEEEAWEGVRFSLGKDNIPIEINEAGYRINRWVRENASRVA
;
A
#
# COMPACT_ATOMS: atom_id res chain seq x y z
N MET A 1 12.35 4.19 -35.60
CA MET A 1 12.18 3.68 -34.24
C MET A 1 11.11 2.61 -34.31
N GLU A 2 11.44 1.37 -34.02
CA GLU A 2 10.43 0.33 -33.84
C GLU A 2 9.49 0.75 -32.74
N GLN A 3 8.20 0.84 -33.03
CA GLN A 3 7.17 1.20 -32.06
C GLN A 3 6.83 -0.05 -31.27
N TYR A 4 7.50 -0.26 -30.15
CA TYR A 4 7.20 -1.38 -29.25
C TYR A 4 5.81 -1.22 -28.66
N CYS A 5 5.03 -2.29 -28.62
CA CYS A 5 3.81 -2.34 -27.83
C CYS A 5 4.18 -2.16 -26.34
N ARG A 6 3.47 -1.28 -25.64
CA ARG A 6 3.74 -0.96 -24.22
C ARG A 6 3.33 -2.13 -23.33
N ILE A 7 4.25 -2.56 -22.46
CA ILE A 7 4.04 -3.55 -21.40
C ILE A 7 4.12 -2.81 -20.08
N TYR A 8 2.99 -2.73 -19.36
CA TYR A 8 2.92 -2.02 -18.08
C TYR A 8 3.22 -2.98 -16.93
N LEU A 9 4.32 -2.73 -16.20
CA LEU A 9 4.81 -3.50 -15.05
C LEU A 9 5.02 -2.58 -13.84
N ASP A 10 4.12 -1.59 -13.63
CA ASP A 10 4.17 -0.65 -12.51
C ASP A 10 2.83 -0.56 -11.77
N PHE A 11 2.15 -1.69 -11.57
CA PHE A 11 0.84 -1.76 -10.91
C PHE A 11 0.87 -1.45 -9.41
N ASN A 12 2.04 -1.42 -8.77
CA ASN A 12 2.17 -0.92 -7.39
C ASN A 12 2.06 0.61 -7.31
N ALA A 13 2.37 1.34 -8.38
CA ALA A 13 2.17 2.79 -8.42
C ALA A 13 0.69 3.14 -8.50
N THR A 14 -0.05 2.53 -9.41
CA THR A 14 -1.50 2.67 -9.56
C THR A 14 -2.03 1.60 -10.52
N THR A 15 -3.34 1.37 -10.49
CA THR A 15 -4.00 0.46 -11.43
C THR A 15 -5.01 1.23 -12.30
N PRO A 16 -5.37 0.74 -13.50
CA PRO A 16 -6.53 1.25 -14.24
C PRO A 16 -7.81 0.95 -13.47
N VAL A 17 -8.83 1.78 -13.64
CA VAL A 17 -10.17 1.46 -13.12
C VAL A 17 -10.81 0.40 -14.01
N ARG A 18 -11.34 -0.66 -13.41
CA ARG A 18 -12.00 -1.74 -14.17
C ARG A 18 -13.27 -1.25 -14.87
N PRO A 19 -13.62 -1.80 -16.03
CA PRO A 19 -14.88 -1.48 -16.73
C PRO A 19 -16.12 -1.65 -15.83
N GLU A 20 -16.19 -2.75 -15.07
CA GLU A 20 -17.30 -3.03 -14.17
C GLU A 20 -17.42 -1.98 -13.05
N VAL A 21 -16.27 -1.47 -12.56
CA VAL A 21 -16.21 -0.41 -11.56
C VAL A 21 -16.68 0.92 -12.18
N ILE A 22 -16.26 1.24 -13.41
CA ILE A 22 -16.72 2.43 -14.13
C ILE A 22 -18.23 2.38 -14.32
N ASP A 23 -18.77 1.22 -14.70
CA ASP A 23 -20.20 1.04 -14.91
C ASP A 23 -20.99 1.20 -13.60
N ALA A 24 -20.47 0.69 -12.48
CA ALA A 24 -21.04 0.91 -11.15
C ALA A 24 -21.05 2.39 -10.74
N MET A 25 -20.01 3.15 -11.09
CA MET A 25 -19.87 4.58 -10.76
C MET A 25 -20.78 5.48 -11.61
N ARG A 26 -21.00 5.11 -12.88
CA ARG A 26 -21.64 5.96 -13.90
C ARG A 26 -22.98 6.55 -13.49
N PRO A 27 -23.95 5.81 -12.91
CA PRO A 27 -25.23 6.37 -12.46
C PRO A 27 -25.06 7.51 -11.45
N TYR A 28 -24.08 7.42 -10.58
CA TYR A 28 -23.84 8.38 -9.48
C TYR A 28 -23.07 9.63 -9.92
N CYS A 29 -22.55 9.65 -11.14
CA CYS A 29 -21.95 10.84 -11.70
C CYS A 29 -22.98 11.82 -12.26
N ARG A 30 -24.21 11.37 -12.65
CA ARG A 30 -25.18 12.17 -13.36
C ARG A 30 -26.62 11.97 -12.91
N ASP A 31 -27.09 10.73 -12.82
CA ASP A 31 -28.50 10.42 -12.66
C ASP A 31 -28.89 10.35 -11.17
N ASN A 32 -28.11 9.68 -10.34
CA ASN A 32 -28.32 9.48 -8.90
C ASN A 32 -27.32 10.30 -8.06
N PHE A 33 -27.15 11.57 -8.40
CA PHE A 33 -26.09 12.45 -7.86
C PHE A 33 -26.43 13.10 -6.52
N ALA A 34 -27.56 12.75 -5.91
CA ALA A 34 -28.07 13.45 -4.71
C ALA A 34 -27.09 13.36 -3.53
N ASN A 35 -27.17 14.38 -2.65
CA ASN A 35 -26.41 14.40 -1.41
C ASN A 35 -26.94 13.34 -0.46
N THR A 36 -26.05 12.48 0.07
CA THR A 36 -26.37 11.41 1.03
C THR A 36 -27.00 11.91 2.34
N ALA A 37 -26.84 13.19 2.68
CA ALA A 37 -27.44 13.80 3.87
C ALA A 37 -28.87 14.32 3.65
N SER A 38 -29.37 14.32 2.40
CA SER A 38 -30.71 14.81 2.08
C SER A 38 -31.79 13.80 2.50
N ARG A 39 -32.90 14.31 3.06
CA ARG A 39 -33.98 13.47 3.58
C ARG A 39 -34.96 12.97 2.53
N HIS A 40 -34.95 13.51 1.32
CA HIS A 40 -35.82 13.06 0.22
C HIS A 40 -35.30 11.73 -0.40
N SER A 41 -36.15 11.06 -1.18
CA SER A 41 -35.91 9.72 -1.75
C SER A 41 -34.58 9.62 -2.48
N ALA A 42 -34.21 10.58 -3.32
CA ALA A 42 -32.95 10.58 -4.05
C ALA A 42 -31.72 10.63 -3.10
N GLY A 43 -31.82 11.36 -1.97
CA GLY A 43 -30.75 11.37 -0.94
C GLY A 43 -30.66 10.02 -0.23
N GLN A 44 -31.80 9.38 0.04
CA GLN A 44 -31.85 8.05 0.65
C GLN A 44 -31.28 6.98 -0.28
N GLU A 45 -31.54 7.04 -1.59
CA GLU A 45 -30.92 6.15 -2.60
C GLU A 45 -29.40 6.31 -2.62
N ALA A 46 -28.91 7.55 -2.61
CA ALA A 46 -27.49 7.84 -2.53
C ALA A 46 -26.86 7.32 -1.23
N TRP A 47 -27.54 7.48 -0.09
CA TRP A 47 -27.10 6.94 1.19
C TRP A 47 -27.02 5.41 1.18
N ASN A 48 -28.05 4.74 0.66
CA ASN A 48 -28.06 3.27 0.53
C ASN A 48 -26.88 2.77 -0.32
N ALA A 49 -26.52 3.48 -1.40
CA ALA A 49 -25.37 3.12 -2.22
C ALA A 49 -24.04 3.22 -1.47
N VAL A 50 -23.89 4.24 -0.62
CA VAL A 50 -22.70 4.36 0.27
C VAL A 50 -22.66 3.21 1.26
N GLU A 51 -23.79 2.85 1.89
CA GLU A 51 -23.84 1.75 2.85
C GLU A 51 -23.55 0.40 2.19
N THR A 52 -24.07 0.14 0.98
CA THR A 52 -23.69 -1.05 0.20
C THR A 52 -22.18 -1.11 -0.06
N ALA A 53 -21.57 0.00 -0.48
CA ALA A 53 -20.12 0.07 -0.68
C ALA A 53 -19.34 -0.15 0.63
N ARG A 54 -19.87 0.33 1.75
CA ARG A 54 -19.30 0.12 3.08
C ARG A 54 -19.28 -1.36 3.46
N GLU A 55 -20.38 -2.08 3.23
CA GLU A 55 -20.49 -3.53 3.43
C GLU A 55 -19.48 -4.30 2.55
N GLN A 56 -19.32 -3.90 1.28
CA GLN A 56 -18.39 -4.53 0.35
C GLN A 56 -16.94 -4.34 0.78
N VAL A 57 -16.56 -3.13 1.22
CA VAL A 57 -15.21 -2.87 1.75
C VAL A 57 -14.97 -3.62 3.05
N ALA A 58 -15.93 -3.62 3.95
CA ALA A 58 -15.85 -4.37 5.21
C ALA A 58 -15.66 -5.88 4.97
N ALA A 59 -16.39 -6.44 4.02
CA ALA A 59 -16.31 -7.85 3.64
C ALA A 59 -14.94 -8.24 3.05
N LEU A 60 -14.22 -7.30 2.42
CA LEU A 60 -12.88 -7.55 1.87
C LEU A 60 -11.85 -7.83 2.98
N VAL A 61 -11.95 -7.12 4.10
CA VAL A 61 -10.97 -7.17 5.20
C VAL A 61 -11.49 -7.85 6.48
N GLY A 62 -12.69 -8.42 6.43
CA GLY A 62 -13.25 -9.20 7.55
C GLY A 62 -13.66 -8.35 8.76
N CYS A 63 -14.12 -7.09 8.58
CA CYS A 63 -14.54 -6.22 9.66
C CYS A 63 -16.04 -5.91 9.64
N HIS A 64 -16.55 -5.22 10.70
CA HIS A 64 -17.92 -4.74 10.71
C HIS A 64 -18.05 -3.50 9.80
N PRO A 65 -19.16 -3.34 9.03
CA PRO A 65 -19.36 -2.15 8.19
C PRO A 65 -19.22 -0.83 8.94
N ASP A 66 -19.69 -0.74 10.20
CA ASP A 66 -19.57 0.45 11.03
C ASP A 66 -18.10 0.85 11.31
N ASP A 67 -17.15 -0.05 11.20
CA ASP A 67 -15.74 0.24 11.40
C ASP A 67 -15.08 0.91 10.18
N VAL A 68 -15.76 0.93 9.01
CA VAL A 68 -15.26 1.57 7.80
C VAL A 68 -15.51 3.09 7.86
N ILE A 69 -14.49 3.88 7.59
CA ILE A 69 -14.54 5.34 7.47
C ILE A 69 -13.98 5.70 6.10
N PHE A 70 -14.80 6.22 5.20
CA PHE A 70 -14.33 6.62 3.87
C PHE A 70 -13.46 7.88 3.94
N THR A 71 -12.37 7.86 3.20
CA THR A 71 -11.36 8.94 3.08
C THR A 71 -11.06 9.22 1.61
N SER A 72 -10.18 10.18 1.33
CA SER A 72 -9.72 10.46 -0.04
C SER A 72 -8.62 9.50 -0.54
N GLY A 73 -8.14 8.59 0.30
CA GLY A 73 -7.10 7.62 -0.01
C GLY A 73 -6.36 7.17 1.23
N ALA A 74 -5.41 6.22 1.07
CA ALA A 74 -4.62 5.71 2.19
C ALA A 74 -3.82 6.80 2.91
N THR A 75 -3.35 7.83 2.22
CA THR A 75 -2.63 8.95 2.86
C THR A 75 -3.51 9.64 3.91
N GLU A 76 -4.75 10.02 3.56
CA GLU A 76 -5.69 10.61 4.54
C GLU A 76 -6.02 9.61 5.64
N ALA A 77 -6.23 8.32 5.32
CA ALA A 77 -6.51 7.27 6.28
C ALA A 77 -5.36 7.11 7.30
N ASN A 78 -4.11 7.09 6.84
CA ASN A 78 -2.92 7.03 7.70
C ASN A 78 -2.80 8.26 8.62
N TYR A 79 -3.01 9.47 8.09
CA TYR A 79 -3.02 10.70 8.87
C TYR A 79 -4.12 10.69 9.93
N LEU A 80 -5.34 10.29 9.55
CA LEU A 80 -6.48 10.19 10.47
C LEU A 80 -6.23 9.17 11.57
N ALA A 81 -5.71 7.98 11.24
CA ALA A 81 -5.37 6.95 12.20
C ALA A 81 -4.30 7.43 13.20
N LEU A 82 -3.17 7.92 12.69
CA LEU A 82 -1.99 8.20 13.50
C LEU A 82 -2.10 9.54 14.23
N LEU A 83 -2.30 10.64 13.49
CA LEU A 83 -2.38 11.97 14.11
C LEU A 83 -3.71 12.18 14.82
N GLY A 84 -4.82 11.64 14.32
CA GLY A 84 -6.11 11.68 15.00
C GLY A 84 -6.08 10.94 16.34
N ARG A 85 -5.42 9.77 16.39
CA ARG A 85 -5.19 9.02 17.63
C ARG A 85 -4.29 9.77 18.59
N PHE A 86 -3.15 10.25 18.11
CA PHE A 86 -2.21 11.03 18.91
C PHE A 86 -2.88 12.25 19.55
N GLU A 87 -3.65 13.01 18.78
CA GLU A 87 -4.38 14.18 19.26
C GLU A 87 -5.43 13.80 20.33
N ALA A 88 -6.16 12.69 20.14
CA ALA A 88 -7.12 12.21 21.12
C ALA A 88 -6.45 11.86 22.46
N MET A 89 -5.28 11.25 22.42
CA MET A 89 -4.48 10.92 23.59
C MET A 89 -3.95 12.20 24.27
N ALA A 90 -3.44 13.15 23.47
CA ALA A 90 -2.89 14.42 23.97
C ALA A 90 -3.97 15.26 24.70
N ARG A 91 -5.19 15.31 24.17
CA ARG A 91 -6.33 16.00 24.82
C ARG A 91 -6.76 15.36 26.14
N LYS A 92 -6.68 14.01 26.21
CA LYS A 92 -7.03 13.27 27.44
C LYS A 92 -5.94 13.36 28.51
N SER A 93 -4.69 13.38 28.09
CA SER A 93 -3.53 13.49 28.97
C SER A 93 -2.98 14.91 28.94
N LYS A 94 -2.81 15.54 30.10
CA LYS A 94 -2.15 16.86 30.22
C LYS A 94 -0.64 16.80 29.88
N LYS A 95 -0.13 15.64 29.48
CA LYS A 95 1.32 15.37 29.19
C LYS A 95 1.48 14.71 27.83
N SER A 96 1.57 15.47 26.73
CA SER A 96 1.88 14.95 25.39
C SER A 96 3.33 14.42 25.27
N ALA A 97 4.24 14.95 26.08
CA ALA A 97 5.68 14.67 26.03
C ALA A 97 6.10 13.25 26.51
N SER A 98 5.16 12.37 26.83
CA SER A 98 5.47 11.02 27.31
C SER A 98 4.97 9.90 26.41
N PHE A 99 4.33 10.20 25.27
CA PHE A 99 3.83 9.15 24.37
C PHE A 99 4.97 8.49 23.60
N ARG A 100 4.94 7.16 23.59
CA ARG A 100 5.93 6.34 22.88
C ARG A 100 5.33 5.80 21.60
N VAL A 101 5.95 6.14 20.49
CA VAL A 101 5.52 5.78 19.14
C VAL A 101 6.61 4.96 18.47
N ALA A 102 6.24 3.85 17.84
CA ALA A 102 7.15 3.04 17.04
C ALA A 102 6.62 2.92 15.60
N VAL A 103 7.44 3.19 14.61
CA VAL A 103 7.10 3.06 13.18
C VAL A 103 8.16 2.27 12.45
N SER A 104 7.77 1.41 11.52
CA SER A 104 8.75 0.61 10.80
C SER A 104 9.65 1.47 9.90
N ALA A 105 10.90 1.06 9.73
CA ALA A 105 11.87 1.75 8.90
C ALA A 105 11.47 1.83 7.42
N ILE A 106 10.57 0.94 6.98
CA ILE A 106 10.17 0.77 5.58
C ILE A 106 8.77 1.33 5.27
N GLU A 107 8.21 2.15 6.16
CA GLU A 107 6.89 2.77 5.95
C GLU A 107 6.83 3.68 4.73
N HIS A 108 5.61 3.82 4.21
CA HIS A 108 5.32 4.84 3.20
C HIS A 108 5.65 6.26 3.72
N PRO A 109 6.13 7.20 2.87
CA PRO A 109 6.50 8.55 3.30
C PRO A 109 5.42 9.27 4.12
N CYS A 110 4.12 9.06 3.85
CA CYS A 110 3.06 9.69 4.62
C CYS A 110 2.99 9.21 6.08
N VAL A 111 3.32 7.95 6.37
CA VAL A 111 3.39 7.43 7.74
C VAL A 111 4.61 7.98 8.47
N ARG A 112 5.76 8.07 7.78
CA ARG A 112 6.96 8.71 8.33
C ARG A 112 6.72 10.18 8.66
N ALA A 113 6.05 10.91 7.77
CA ALA A 113 5.65 12.29 8.03
C ALA A 113 4.74 12.45 9.25
N CYS A 114 3.83 11.48 9.51
CA CYS A 114 3.06 11.45 10.75
C CYS A 114 3.94 11.25 11.97
N ALA A 115 4.94 10.36 11.88
CA ALA A 115 5.89 10.10 12.96
C ALA A 115 6.73 11.35 13.29
N ASP A 116 7.22 12.04 12.26
CA ASP A 116 7.98 13.30 12.40
C ASP A 116 7.12 14.38 13.07
N GLU A 117 5.85 14.51 12.67
CA GLU A 117 4.93 15.47 13.29
C GLU A 117 4.63 15.13 14.74
N MET A 118 4.46 13.85 15.09
CA MET A 118 4.31 13.42 16.48
C MET A 118 5.56 13.71 17.32
N ALA A 119 6.76 13.48 16.75
CA ALA A 119 8.03 13.83 17.39
C ALA A 119 8.14 15.34 17.64
N ARG A 120 7.79 16.16 16.65
CA ARG A 120 7.77 17.63 16.76
C ARG A 120 6.81 18.11 17.86
N ARG A 121 5.75 17.37 18.12
CA ARG A 121 4.79 17.63 19.20
C ARG A 121 5.19 17.01 20.55
N GLY A 122 6.39 16.42 20.66
CA GLY A 122 6.97 15.92 21.91
C GLY A 122 6.77 14.44 22.20
N ALA A 123 6.33 13.63 21.23
CA ALA A 123 6.35 12.18 21.35
C ALA A 123 7.77 11.64 21.26
N VAL A 124 8.04 10.53 21.96
CA VAL A 124 9.27 9.75 21.80
C VAL A 124 9.05 8.75 20.68
N VAL A 125 9.55 9.07 19.50
CA VAL A 125 9.41 8.24 18.31
C VAL A 125 10.65 7.35 18.16
N GLN A 126 10.44 6.05 17.91
CA GLN A 126 11.49 5.09 17.60
C GLN A 126 11.19 4.39 16.26
N THR A 127 12.25 4.19 15.49
CA THR A 127 12.17 3.42 14.24
C THR A 127 12.36 1.94 14.55
N ILE A 128 11.44 1.10 14.07
CA ILE A 128 11.52 -0.35 14.19
C ILE A 128 12.44 -0.86 13.07
N PRO A 129 13.55 -1.53 13.40
CA PRO A 129 14.47 -2.05 12.40
C PRO A 129 13.84 -3.18 11.58
N VAL A 130 14.42 -3.44 10.41
CA VAL A 130 14.07 -4.55 9.54
C VAL A 130 15.29 -5.43 9.28
N THR A 131 15.05 -6.68 8.95
CA THR A 131 16.08 -7.63 8.52
C THR A 131 16.53 -7.34 7.08
N SER A 132 17.57 -8.01 6.59
CA SER A 132 18.01 -7.97 5.21
C SER A 132 16.95 -8.47 4.20
N GLU A 133 15.95 -9.23 4.67
CA GLU A 133 14.79 -9.66 3.88
C GLU A 133 13.62 -8.64 3.91
N GLY A 134 13.82 -7.46 4.50
CA GLY A 134 12.80 -6.42 4.60
C GLY A 134 11.66 -6.73 5.56
N LEU A 135 11.83 -7.71 6.45
CA LEU A 135 10.85 -8.06 7.49
C LEU A 135 11.16 -7.28 8.77
N VAL A 136 10.12 -6.77 9.42
CA VAL A 136 10.27 -6.12 10.73
C VAL A 136 10.91 -7.09 11.73
N ASP A 137 11.96 -6.64 12.38
CA ASP A 137 12.56 -7.37 13.51
C ASP A 137 11.64 -7.25 14.72
N TYR A 138 10.78 -8.25 14.91
CA TYR A 138 9.82 -8.27 16.00
C TYR A 138 10.49 -8.48 17.38
N THR A 139 11.79 -8.80 17.46
CA THR A 139 12.53 -8.83 18.74
C THR A 139 12.68 -7.43 19.34
N PHE A 140 12.53 -6.37 18.53
CA PHE A 140 12.41 -4.99 18.96
C PHE A 140 11.33 -4.77 20.04
N PHE A 141 10.25 -5.57 19.97
CA PHE A 141 9.14 -5.49 20.89
C PHE A 141 9.40 -6.35 22.15
N ASP A 142 10.18 -5.82 23.07
CA ASP A 142 10.31 -6.41 24.42
C ASP A 142 9.00 -6.19 25.19
N LYS A 143 8.52 -7.23 25.91
CA LYS A 143 7.32 -7.19 26.76
C LYS A 143 7.37 -6.11 27.86
N ASN A 144 8.55 -5.64 28.21
CA ASN A 144 8.73 -4.55 29.18
C ASN A 144 8.58 -3.16 28.55
N ASN A 145 8.60 -3.05 27.23
CA ASN A 145 8.45 -1.80 26.51
C ASN A 145 6.96 -1.53 26.20
N LYS A 146 6.39 -0.50 26.83
CA LYS A 146 5.04 -0.05 26.53
C LYS A 146 5.07 0.92 25.37
N TRP A 147 4.22 0.68 24.39
CA TRP A 147 4.00 1.53 23.23
C TRP A 147 2.58 2.08 23.24
N ASP A 148 2.42 3.37 22.94
CA ASP A 148 1.11 3.99 22.81
C ASP A 148 0.58 3.86 21.39
N ILE A 149 1.46 4.02 20.39
CA ILE A 149 1.17 3.87 18.96
C ILE A 149 2.27 3.03 18.32
N VAL A 150 1.87 2.03 17.54
CA VAL A 150 2.76 1.26 16.66
C VAL A 150 2.19 1.30 15.26
N SER A 151 3.03 1.52 14.25
CA SER A 151 2.64 1.44 12.83
C SER A 151 3.62 0.56 12.07
N VAL A 152 3.09 -0.48 11.44
CA VAL A 152 3.82 -1.39 10.56
C VAL A 152 2.95 -1.68 9.35
N MET A 153 3.42 -1.34 8.14
CA MET A 153 2.66 -1.62 6.91
C MET A 153 2.48 -3.12 6.71
N THR A 154 1.39 -3.53 6.07
CA THR A 154 1.14 -4.96 5.80
C THR A 154 2.11 -5.53 4.78
N ALA A 155 2.41 -4.75 3.73
CA ALA A 155 3.36 -5.14 2.70
C ALA A 155 4.07 -3.90 2.12
N ASN A 156 5.36 -4.05 1.85
CA ASN A 156 6.16 -2.94 1.36
C ASN A 156 5.86 -2.63 -0.12
N HIS A 157 5.68 -1.36 -0.42
CA HIS A 157 5.30 -0.87 -1.75
C HIS A 157 6.43 -0.91 -2.79
N GLU A 158 7.68 -0.99 -2.34
CA GLU A 158 8.87 -1.08 -3.19
C GLU A 158 9.30 -2.53 -3.39
N THR A 159 9.61 -3.22 -2.30
CA THR A 159 10.17 -4.58 -2.33
C THR A 159 9.11 -5.68 -2.41
N GLY A 160 7.89 -5.39 -1.99
CA GLY A 160 6.81 -6.38 -1.88
C GLY A 160 6.86 -7.24 -0.61
N ALA A 161 7.81 -7.02 0.32
CA ALA A 161 7.94 -7.79 1.55
C ALA A 161 6.68 -7.70 2.42
N ILE A 162 6.09 -8.87 2.76
CA ILE A 162 4.89 -9.00 3.60
C ILE A 162 5.32 -9.10 5.06
N GLN A 163 4.71 -8.29 5.93
CA GLN A 163 5.11 -8.15 7.32
C GLN A 163 4.39 -9.13 8.26
N PRO A 164 5.07 -9.64 9.30
CA PRO A 164 4.51 -10.61 10.25
C PRO A 164 3.65 -9.91 11.32
N LEU A 165 2.48 -9.35 10.93
CA LEU A 165 1.67 -8.52 11.83
C LEU A 165 1.14 -9.29 13.05
N ALA A 166 0.77 -10.56 12.89
CA ALA A 166 0.26 -11.37 13.99
C ALA A 166 1.33 -11.61 15.07
N GLU A 167 2.57 -11.87 14.64
CA GLU A 167 3.73 -12.06 15.54
C GLU A 167 4.09 -10.78 16.28
N ILE A 168 3.97 -9.62 15.61
CA ILE A 168 4.15 -8.31 16.22
C ILE A 168 3.03 -8.07 17.25
N ALA A 169 1.77 -8.27 16.87
CA ALA A 169 0.61 -8.08 17.74
C ALA A 169 0.67 -8.94 19.01
N ALA A 170 1.21 -10.16 18.91
CA ALA A 170 1.40 -11.06 20.05
C ALA A 170 2.40 -10.52 21.10
N ARG A 171 3.25 -9.56 20.73
CA ARG A 171 4.24 -8.92 21.60
C ARG A 171 3.76 -7.59 22.19
N LEU A 172 2.69 -7.05 21.66
CA LEU A 172 2.12 -5.77 22.09
C LEU A 172 1.05 -5.97 23.19
N ASP A 173 0.95 -5.02 24.09
CA ASP A 173 -0.22 -4.96 24.99
C ASP A 173 -1.44 -4.42 24.21
N ARG A 174 -2.24 -5.31 23.65
CA ARG A 174 -3.42 -4.99 22.84
C ARG A 174 -4.48 -4.14 23.55
N ARG A 175 -4.40 -3.98 24.87
CA ARG A 175 -5.34 -3.15 25.65
C ARG A 175 -4.94 -1.67 25.64
N THR A 176 -3.66 -1.39 25.50
CA THR A 176 -3.11 -0.03 25.62
C THR A 176 -2.45 0.48 24.35
N THR A 177 -1.91 -0.41 23.51
CA THR A 177 -1.24 -0.05 22.28
C THR A 177 -2.24 0.11 21.14
N PHE A 178 -2.21 1.25 20.47
CA PHE A 178 -2.88 1.45 19.18
C PHE A 178 -1.97 0.91 18.08
N PHE A 179 -2.33 -0.23 17.49
CA PHE A 179 -1.56 -0.87 16.43
C PHE A 179 -2.21 -0.60 15.07
N HIS A 180 -1.57 0.21 14.24
CA HIS A 180 -1.97 0.61 12.90
C HIS A 180 -1.18 -0.14 11.83
N THR A 181 -1.83 -0.46 10.71
CA THR A 181 -1.19 -0.97 9.49
C THR A 181 -1.67 -0.23 8.24
N ASP A 182 -0.73 0.15 7.38
CA ASP A 182 -1.03 0.57 6.00
C ASP A 182 -1.13 -0.68 5.13
N ALA A 183 -2.35 -1.03 4.72
CA ALA A 183 -2.64 -2.19 3.89
C ALA A 183 -2.90 -1.84 2.40
N ALA A 184 -2.49 -0.65 1.96
CA ALA A 184 -2.73 -0.19 0.59
C ALA A 184 -2.16 -1.14 -0.48
N GLN A 185 -1.04 -1.79 -0.23
CA GLN A 185 -0.44 -2.73 -1.18
C GLN A 185 -0.93 -4.16 -1.04
N TRP A 186 -1.51 -4.49 0.11
CA TRP A 186 -1.97 -5.84 0.41
C TRP A 186 -3.42 -6.10 -0.01
N ALA A 187 -4.29 -5.11 0.21
CA ALA A 187 -5.71 -5.22 -0.05
C ALA A 187 -6.01 -5.57 -1.52
N GLY A 188 -6.84 -6.60 -1.72
CA GLY A 188 -7.21 -7.12 -3.03
C GLY A 188 -6.14 -7.98 -3.73
N ARG A 189 -4.99 -8.24 -3.07
CA ARG A 189 -3.92 -9.12 -3.59
C ARG A 189 -3.69 -10.37 -2.75
N CYS A 190 -3.85 -10.24 -1.45
CA CYS A 190 -3.68 -11.34 -0.50
C CYS A 190 -4.92 -11.47 0.40
N SER A 191 -5.26 -12.68 0.77
CA SER A 191 -6.34 -12.96 1.72
C SER A 191 -5.88 -12.71 3.15
N GLY A 192 -6.78 -12.31 4.03
CA GLY A 192 -6.56 -12.19 5.47
C GLY A 192 -7.62 -11.35 6.14
N ASP A 193 -7.76 -11.57 7.42
CA ASP A 193 -8.73 -10.93 8.30
C ASP A 193 -7.99 -9.99 9.25
N MET A 194 -8.47 -8.74 9.35
CA MET A 194 -7.94 -7.75 10.28
C MET A 194 -7.91 -8.28 11.73
N MET A 195 -8.88 -9.10 12.10
CA MET A 195 -8.95 -9.70 13.45
C MET A 195 -7.81 -10.69 13.68
N GLU A 196 -7.42 -11.44 12.65
CA GLU A 196 -6.30 -12.37 12.73
C GLU A 196 -4.97 -11.64 12.86
N TRP A 197 -4.81 -10.48 12.24
CA TRP A 197 -3.59 -9.67 12.39
C TRP A 197 -3.44 -9.02 13.76
N GLY A 198 -4.55 -8.89 14.50
CA GLY A 198 -4.53 -8.27 15.82
C GLY A 198 -4.27 -6.76 15.82
N VAL A 199 -4.50 -6.09 14.70
CA VAL A 199 -4.36 -4.64 14.54
C VAL A 199 -5.60 -3.88 15.03
N THR A 200 -5.43 -2.60 15.37
CA THR A 200 -6.51 -1.71 15.82
C THR A 200 -7.08 -0.88 14.66
N ALA A 201 -6.24 -0.59 13.67
CA ALA A 201 -6.62 0.25 12.53
C ALA A 201 -5.90 -0.20 11.25
N VAL A 202 -6.62 -0.13 10.11
CA VAL A 202 -6.11 -0.50 8.78
C VAL A 202 -6.43 0.61 7.79
N SER A 203 -5.44 1.06 7.03
CA SER A 203 -5.61 2.03 5.95
C SER A 203 -5.66 1.37 4.59
N LEU A 204 -6.64 1.75 3.75
CA LEU A 204 -6.91 1.18 2.44
C LEU A 204 -6.95 2.26 1.35
N SER A 205 -6.65 1.88 0.10
CA SER A 205 -6.77 2.76 -1.07
C SER A 205 -7.36 2.03 -2.27
N ALA A 206 -8.43 2.57 -2.84
CA ALA A 206 -9.16 1.93 -3.95
C ALA A 206 -8.31 1.76 -5.20
N HIS A 207 -7.48 2.76 -5.55
CA HIS A 207 -6.71 2.74 -6.79
C HIS A 207 -5.58 1.72 -6.84
N LYS A 208 -5.32 1.00 -5.76
CA LYS A 208 -4.35 -0.11 -5.72
C LYS A 208 -5.00 -1.47 -6.04
N MET A 209 -6.34 -1.52 -6.09
CA MET A 209 -7.14 -2.71 -6.38
C MET A 209 -8.15 -2.47 -7.53
N TYR A 210 -7.75 -1.70 -8.54
CA TYR A 210 -8.56 -1.41 -9.74
C TYR A 210 -9.82 -0.58 -9.47
N GLY A 211 -9.87 0.13 -8.35
CA GLY A 211 -10.85 1.15 -8.03
C GLY A 211 -10.41 2.55 -8.45
N PRO A 212 -11.26 3.56 -8.23
CA PRO A 212 -10.97 4.94 -8.60
C PRO A 212 -9.90 5.57 -7.70
N LYS A 213 -9.14 6.53 -8.24
CA LYS A 213 -8.28 7.44 -7.48
C LYS A 213 -9.15 8.39 -6.66
N GLY A 214 -8.60 8.94 -5.58
CA GLY A 214 -9.31 9.95 -4.76
C GLY A 214 -10.35 9.37 -3.80
N VAL A 215 -10.25 8.08 -3.48
CA VAL A 215 -11.02 7.41 -2.44
C VAL A 215 -10.20 6.29 -1.78
N GLY A 216 -10.41 6.12 -0.48
CA GLY A 216 -9.84 5.09 0.37
C GLY A 216 -10.70 4.91 1.62
N ALA A 217 -10.20 4.15 2.57
CA ALA A 217 -10.87 3.98 3.86
C ALA A 217 -9.86 3.80 5.00
N LEU A 218 -10.27 4.25 6.17
CA LEU A 218 -9.72 3.82 7.45
C LEU A 218 -10.70 2.82 8.06
N ILE A 219 -10.22 1.62 8.35
CA ILE A 219 -10.95 0.64 9.16
C ILE A 219 -10.51 0.88 10.60
N LEU A 220 -11.45 1.16 11.47
CA LEU A 220 -11.18 1.52 12.86
C LEU A 220 -12.27 1.02 13.77
N ASN A 221 -11.93 0.28 14.80
CA ASN A 221 -12.88 -0.04 15.85
C ASN A 221 -13.40 1.26 16.51
N ARG A 222 -14.70 1.51 16.39
CA ARG A 222 -15.37 2.75 16.87
C ARG A 222 -15.22 3.02 18.36
N SER A 223 -14.81 2.03 19.16
CA SER A 223 -14.51 2.24 20.58
C SER A 223 -13.20 3.01 20.81
N VAL A 224 -12.35 3.11 19.81
CA VAL A 224 -11.06 3.80 19.88
C VAL A 224 -11.24 5.29 19.55
N PRO A 225 -10.98 6.19 20.49
CA PRO A 225 -11.13 7.62 20.23
C PRO A 225 -10.03 8.12 19.28
N ILE A 226 -10.46 8.84 18.25
CA ILE A 226 -9.60 9.65 17.37
C ILE A 226 -10.23 11.05 17.21
N ILE A 227 -9.41 12.03 16.87
CA ILE A 227 -9.89 13.37 16.52
C ILE A 227 -9.89 13.49 15.00
N PRO A 228 -11.02 13.87 14.38
CA PRO A 228 -11.10 14.02 12.94
C PRO A 228 -10.14 15.10 12.42
N LEU A 229 -9.55 14.86 11.24
CA LEU A 229 -8.76 15.88 10.53
C LEU A 229 -9.65 17.00 9.97
N PHE A 230 -10.84 16.61 9.50
CA PHE A 230 -11.85 17.51 8.96
C PHE A 230 -13.15 17.35 9.78
N ALA A 231 -13.52 18.38 10.52
CA ALA A 231 -14.74 18.36 11.31
C ALA A 231 -16.00 18.35 10.44
N GLY A 232 -17.01 17.58 10.83
CA GLY A 232 -18.31 17.50 10.15
C GLY A 232 -19.10 16.27 10.60
N PRO A 233 -20.40 16.19 10.28
CA PRO A 233 -21.25 15.09 10.71
C PRO A 233 -21.10 13.79 9.89
N GLN A 234 -20.44 13.87 8.70
CA GLN A 234 -20.29 12.71 7.82
C GLN A 234 -19.39 11.66 8.46
N GLU A 235 -19.48 10.43 7.97
CA GLU A 235 -18.71 9.28 8.48
C GLU A 235 -18.81 9.12 10.00
N GLY A 236 -20.00 9.41 10.58
CA GLY A 236 -20.21 9.37 12.03
C GLY A 236 -19.39 10.39 12.82
N GLY A 237 -18.99 11.50 12.21
CA GLY A 237 -18.18 12.56 12.81
C GLY A 237 -16.67 12.36 12.66
N TYR A 238 -16.23 11.28 12.01
CA TYR A 238 -14.80 10.97 11.82
C TYR A 238 -14.18 11.64 10.60
N ARG A 239 -15.00 11.99 9.60
CA ARG A 239 -14.53 12.65 8.39
C ARG A 239 -15.61 13.53 7.77
N GLY A 240 -15.52 14.83 7.97
CA GLY A 240 -16.47 15.82 7.46
C GLY A 240 -16.32 16.08 5.96
N GLY A 241 -17.33 16.71 5.38
CA GLY A 241 -17.40 17.07 3.95
C GLY A 241 -18.33 16.16 3.14
N THR A 242 -18.86 16.68 2.05
CA THR A 242 -19.75 15.94 1.15
C THR A 242 -19.10 14.64 0.68
N SER A 243 -19.82 13.52 0.79
CA SER A 243 -19.34 12.20 0.38
C SER A 243 -19.02 12.17 -1.12
N ASN A 244 -17.88 11.59 -1.47
CA ASN A 244 -17.52 11.30 -2.87
C ASN A 244 -18.32 10.07 -3.36
N LEU A 245 -19.62 10.26 -3.56
CA LEU A 245 -20.55 9.17 -3.86
C LEU A 245 -20.08 8.26 -4.99
N PRO A 246 -19.72 8.75 -6.20
CA PRO A 246 -19.25 7.87 -7.27
C PRO A 246 -17.96 7.12 -6.89
N GLY A 247 -17.03 7.81 -6.24
CA GLY A 247 -15.77 7.19 -5.80
C GLY A 247 -15.97 6.10 -4.76
N ILE A 248 -16.88 6.32 -3.80
CA ILE A 248 -17.20 5.35 -2.74
C ILE A 248 -17.85 4.10 -3.34
N VAL A 249 -18.84 4.28 -4.24
CA VAL A 249 -19.47 3.16 -4.96
C VAL A 249 -18.46 2.39 -5.80
N GLY A 250 -17.56 3.11 -6.50
CA GLY A 250 -16.47 2.48 -7.24
C GLY A 250 -15.50 1.70 -6.37
N PHE A 251 -15.22 2.20 -5.15
CA PHE A 251 -14.38 1.47 -4.19
C PHE A 251 -15.07 0.19 -3.71
N GLY A 252 -16.38 0.25 -3.37
CA GLY A 252 -17.15 -0.93 -2.98
C GLY A 252 -17.14 -2.00 -4.08
N ALA A 253 -17.45 -1.61 -5.31
CA ALA A 253 -17.44 -2.52 -6.47
C ALA A 253 -16.04 -3.15 -6.69
N ALA A 254 -14.96 -2.36 -6.57
CA ALA A 254 -13.60 -2.86 -6.68
C ALA A 254 -13.25 -3.86 -5.55
N ALA A 255 -13.70 -3.58 -4.33
CA ALA A 255 -13.49 -4.45 -3.17
C ALA A 255 -14.22 -5.79 -3.33
N GLU A 256 -15.44 -5.77 -3.81
CA GLU A 256 -16.22 -6.98 -4.08
C GLU A 256 -15.57 -7.86 -5.14
N LEU A 257 -15.18 -7.27 -6.28
CA LEU A 257 -14.48 -7.99 -7.35
C LEU A 257 -13.14 -8.54 -6.88
N ALA A 258 -12.38 -7.76 -6.11
CA ALA A 258 -11.12 -8.20 -5.55
C ALA A 258 -11.31 -9.42 -4.63
N LYS A 259 -12.30 -9.39 -3.73
CA LYS A 259 -12.62 -10.51 -2.83
C LYS A 259 -12.97 -11.79 -3.59
N GLN A 260 -13.74 -11.68 -4.68
CA GLN A 260 -14.16 -12.82 -5.49
C GLN A 260 -13.01 -13.48 -6.25
N GLU A 261 -12.04 -12.69 -6.72
CA GLU A 261 -10.99 -13.12 -7.64
C GLU A 261 -9.63 -13.36 -6.98
N MET A 262 -9.43 -12.87 -5.77
CA MET A 262 -8.13 -12.75 -5.09
C MET A 262 -7.31 -14.04 -5.09
N ASN A 263 -7.89 -15.18 -4.71
CA ASN A 263 -7.14 -16.45 -4.65
C ASN A 263 -6.66 -16.91 -6.03
N LYS A 264 -7.48 -16.72 -7.06
CA LYS A 264 -7.11 -17.05 -8.45
C LYS A 264 -6.00 -16.13 -8.96
N GLU A 265 -6.15 -14.83 -8.71
CA GLU A 265 -5.18 -13.81 -9.11
C GLU A 265 -3.86 -13.96 -8.35
N PHE A 266 -3.89 -14.32 -7.08
CA PHE A 266 -2.68 -14.60 -6.30
C PHE A 266 -1.79 -15.64 -6.99
N ASN A 267 -2.35 -16.80 -7.34
CA ASN A 267 -1.60 -17.87 -8.00
C ASN A 267 -1.10 -17.42 -9.40
N ARG A 268 -2.01 -16.83 -10.20
CA ARG A 268 -1.67 -16.36 -11.56
C ARG A 268 -0.55 -15.32 -11.56
N LEU A 269 -0.61 -14.34 -10.66
CA LEU A 269 0.41 -13.28 -10.59
C LEU A 269 1.73 -13.82 -10.03
N SER A 270 1.69 -14.76 -9.10
CA SER A 270 2.88 -15.47 -8.63
C SER A 270 3.58 -16.21 -9.77
N ASP A 271 2.82 -16.96 -10.60
CA ASP A 271 3.38 -17.66 -11.75
C ASP A 271 3.99 -16.69 -12.78
N LEU A 272 3.33 -15.57 -13.07
CA LEU A 272 3.86 -14.55 -13.97
C LEU A 272 5.10 -13.86 -13.40
N ARG A 273 5.15 -13.59 -12.10
CA ARG A 273 6.30 -13.05 -11.41
C ARG A 273 7.50 -13.97 -11.51
N GLU A 274 7.32 -15.28 -11.24
CA GLU A 274 8.40 -16.26 -11.36
C GLU A 274 8.84 -16.47 -12.81
N ARG A 275 7.90 -16.38 -13.75
CA ARG A 275 8.24 -16.40 -15.19
C ARG A 275 9.15 -15.23 -15.57
N LEU A 276 8.86 -14.01 -15.12
CA LEU A 276 9.73 -12.86 -15.33
C LEU A 276 11.10 -13.07 -14.65
N TRP A 277 11.11 -13.53 -13.41
CA TRP A 277 12.34 -13.82 -12.68
C TRP A 277 13.24 -14.80 -13.44
N ASN A 278 12.68 -15.90 -13.95
CA ASN A 278 13.45 -16.89 -14.74
C ASN A 278 14.09 -16.28 -15.98
N HIS A 279 13.41 -15.37 -16.67
CA HIS A 279 14.02 -14.62 -17.75
C HIS A 279 15.20 -13.76 -17.29
N LEU A 280 15.09 -13.10 -16.12
CA LEU A 280 16.17 -12.26 -15.61
C LEU A 280 17.40 -13.06 -15.19
N MET A 281 17.26 -14.30 -14.79
CA MET A 281 18.38 -15.20 -14.50
C MET A 281 19.21 -15.56 -15.74
N ASP A 282 18.64 -15.45 -16.93
CA ASP A 282 19.32 -15.75 -18.20
C ASP A 282 20.04 -14.53 -18.80
N THR A 283 20.13 -13.41 -18.09
CA THR A 283 20.74 -12.17 -18.61
C THR A 283 22.24 -12.24 -18.83
N GLY A 284 22.92 -13.15 -18.14
CA GLY A 284 24.38 -13.26 -18.15
C GLY A 284 25.08 -12.29 -17.19
N ILE A 285 24.33 -11.58 -16.33
CA ILE A 285 24.81 -10.86 -15.16
C ILE A 285 24.15 -11.42 -13.90
N ASP A 286 24.79 -11.23 -12.75
CA ASP A 286 24.28 -11.69 -11.46
C ASP A 286 23.15 -10.77 -10.95
N VAL A 287 21.96 -10.85 -11.57
CA VAL A 287 20.77 -10.14 -11.05
C VAL A 287 20.40 -10.69 -9.68
N VAL A 288 20.22 -9.81 -8.71
CA VAL A 288 19.91 -10.19 -7.32
C VAL A 288 18.46 -9.93 -7.02
N ARG A 289 17.71 -10.97 -6.67
CA ARG A 289 16.34 -10.84 -6.14
C ARG A 289 16.41 -10.34 -4.70
N THR A 290 15.65 -9.29 -4.38
CA THR A 290 15.74 -8.63 -3.07
C THR A 290 14.97 -9.38 -1.99
N ILE A 291 13.77 -9.90 -2.32
CA ILE A 291 12.89 -10.57 -1.35
C ILE A 291 12.63 -12.02 -1.79
N PRO A 292 12.75 -13.00 -0.89
CA PRO A 292 12.36 -14.38 -1.17
C PRO A 292 10.89 -14.49 -1.61
N PRO A 293 10.53 -15.38 -2.55
CA PRO A 293 9.18 -15.48 -3.11
C PRO A 293 8.10 -15.72 -2.07
N ASP A 294 8.41 -16.48 -1.00
CA ASP A 294 7.45 -16.87 0.05
C ASP A 294 7.10 -15.72 1.00
N HIS A 295 7.91 -14.67 1.05
CA HIS A 295 7.70 -13.48 1.87
C HIS A 295 7.30 -12.25 1.05
N CYS A 296 6.89 -12.44 -0.20
CA CYS A 296 6.65 -11.36 -1.15
C CYS A 296 5.21 -11.35 -1.68
N LEU A 297 4.68 -10.16 -1.94
CA LEU A 297 3.43 -10.02 -2.68
C LEU A 297 3.45 -10.81 -3.99
N PRO A 298 2.33 -11.41 -4.42
CA PRO A 298 2.27 -12.27 -5.60
C PRO A 298 2.65 -11.53 -6.89
N ASN A 299 2.43 -10.22 -6.92
CA ASN A 299 2.58 -9.38 -8.09
C ASN A 299 3.89 -8.58 -8.15
N THR A 300 4.73 -8.62 -7.12
CA THR A 300 5.90 -7.73 -7.01
C THR A 300 7.19 -8.51 -7.14
N LEU A 301 8.03 -8.09 -8.07
CA LEU A 301 9.40 -8.55 -8.21
C LEU A 301 10.33 -7.34 -8.09
N HIS A 302 11.07 -7.26 -7.00
CA HIS A 302 12.13 -6.30 -6.81
C HIS A 302 13.48 -6.99 -7.01
N VAL A 303 14.32 -6.42 -7.87
CA VAL A 303 15.64 -6.94 -8.19
C VAL A 303 16.68 -5.83 -8.15
N ARG A 304 17.94 -6.19 -7.96
CA ARG A 304 19.10 -5.32 -8.18
C ARG A 304 19.85 -5.77 -9.41
N PHE A 305 20.32 -4.81 -10.19
CA PHE A 305 21.21 -5.02 -11.32
C PHE A 305 22.62 -4.53 -10.92
N PRO A 306 23.50 -5.39 -10.38
CA PRO A 306 24.81 -4.99 -9.87
C PRO A 306 25.61 -4.15 -10.85
N GLY A 307 26.11 -3.00 -10.41
CA GLY A 307 26.86 -2.05 -11.22
C GLY A 307 26.00 -1.15 -12.13
N LEU A 308 24.67 -1.32 -12.17
CA LEU A 308 23.77 -0.49 -12.99
C LEU A 308 22.85 0.34 -12.09
N LYS A 309 22.82 1.66 -12.27
CA LYS A 309 21.83 2.50 -11.58
C LYS A 309 20.43 2.16 -12.06
N GLY A 310 19.52 1.84 -11.13
CA GLY A 310 18.14 1.46 -11.40
C GLY A 310 17.37 2.49 -12.24
N GLU A 311 17.59 3.79 -12.04
CA GLU A 311 17.00 4.85 -12.87
C GLU A 311 17.41 4.73 -14.34
N ARG A 312 18.68 4.43 -14.61
CA ARG A 312 19.16 4.21 -15.99
C ARG A 312 18.56 2.97 -16.63
N VAL A 313 18.36 1.91 -15.81
CA VAL A 313 17.69 0.68 -16.27
C VAL A 313 16.23 1.02 -16.62
N VAL A 314 15.50 1.71 -15.74
CA VAL A 314 14.11 2.12 -15.98
C VAL A 314 13.98 2.97 -17.24
N ASP A 315 14.83 3.99 -17.41
CA ASP A 315 14.84 4.85 -18.61
C ASP A 315 15.09 4.07 -19.91
N ALA A 316 15.96 3.06 -19.83
CA ALA A 316 16.24 2.22 -20.97
C ALA A 316 15.08 1.28 -21.30
N LEU A 317 14.46 0.69 -20.27
CA LEU A 317 13.32 -0.20 -20.42
C LEU A 317 12.08 0.55 -20.92
N ASP A 318 11.87 1.80 -20.51
CA ASP A 318 10.80 2.64 -21.05
C ASP A 318 10.94 2.85 -22.57
N ARG A 319 12.17 3.10 -23.08
CA ARG A 319 12.44 3.17 -24.54
C ARG A 319 12.15 1.86 -25.26
N LEU A 320 12.21 0.74 -24.56
CA LEU A 320 11.82 -0.59 -25.05
C LEU A 320 10.34 -0.91 -24.83
N GLY A 321 9.55 0.08 -24.38
CA GLY A 321 8.11 -0.05 -24.12
C GLY A 321 7.77 -0.80 -22.83
N ILE A 322 8.68 -0.93 -21.87
CA ILE A 322 8.43 -1.57 -20.58
C ILE A 322 8.37 -0.51 -19.49
N CYS A 323 7.20 -0.32 -18.86
CA CYS A 323 7.02 0.58 -17.73
C CYS A 323 7.29 -0.16 -16.42
N CYS A 324 8.33 0.27 -15.70
CA CYS A 324 8.69 -0.23 -14.36
C CYS A 324 9.19 0.93 -13.49
N ALA A 325 9.61 0.69 -12.25
CA ALA A 325 10.04 1.75 -11.35
C ALA A 325 11.40 1.45 -10.72
N SER A 326 12.18 2.51 -10.46
CA SER A 326 13.36 2.47 -9.58
C SER A 326 13.00 3.19 -8.27
N GLY A 327 13.04 2.46 -7.17
CA GLY A 327 12.64 3.01 -5.88
C GLY A 327 11.15 3.31 -5.76
N PRO A 328 10.71 4.06 -4.74
CA PRO A 328 9.32 4.41 -4.56
C PRO A 328 8.88 5.45 -5.61
N ALA A 329 7.79 5.18 -6.31
CA ALA A 329 7.23 6.05 -7.37
C ALA A 329 6.97 7.51 -6.93
N CYS A 330 6.86 7.75 -5.60
CA CYS A 330 6.66 9.08 -5.02
C CYS A 330 7.94 9.94 -4.96
N THR A 331 9.11 9.36 -5.23
CA THR A 331 10.41 10.03 -5.17
C THR A 331 11.12 10.06 -6.54
N SER A 332 10.36 9.89 -7.63
CA SER A 332 10.90 10.03 -8.99
C SER A 332 11.57 11.41 -9.14
N GLY A 333 12.90 11.43 -9.31
CA GLY A 333 13.74 12.63 -9.28
C GLY A 333 14.44 12.88 -7.93
N ALA A 334 14.37 11.97 -6.95
CA ALA A 334 15.12 12.06 -5.71
C ALA A 334 16.62 11.87 -5.97
N SER A 335 17.41 12.72 -5.33
CA SER A 335 18.88 12.64 -5.34
C SER A 335 19.44 11.67 -4.29
N GLU A 336 18.57 10.85 -3.69
CA GLU A 336 18.91 9.97 -2.56
C GLU A 336 18.57 8.50 -2.88
N PRO A 337 19.38 7.54 -2.38
CA PRO A 337 19.12 6.12 -2.56
C PRO A 337 17.84 5.70 -1.83
N SER A 338 17.30 4.52 -2.18
CA SER A 338 16.09 4.01 -1.53
C SER A 338 16.26 3.89 -0.02
N PRO A 339 15.47 4.62 0.80
CA PRO A 339 15.53 4.50 2.25
C PRO A 339 15.07 3.12 2.75
N VAL A 340 14.27 2.40 1.96
CA VAL A 340 13.83 1.03 2.25
C VAL A 340 15.01 0.08 2.14
N LEU A 341 15.74 0.15 1.02
CA LEU A 341 16.91 -0.72 0.79
C LEU A 341 18.04 -0.39 1.79
N MET A 342 18.26 0.88 2.10
CA MET A 342 19.20 1.30 3.15
C MET A 342 18.81 0.73 4.53
N ALA A 343 17.53 0.76 4.88
CA ALA A 343 17.03 0.18 6.14
C ALA A 343 17.21 -1.35 6.20
N MET A 344 17.26 -2.03 5.05
CA MET A 344 17.56 -3.47 4.94
C MET A 344 19.05 -3.78 5.06
N GLY A 345 19.92 -2.77 5.22
CA GLY A 345 21.36 -2.93 5.40
C GLY A 345 22.18 -2.95 4.12
N LEU A 346 21.56 -2.61 2.96
CA LEU A 346 22.32 -2.45 1.73
C LEU A 346 23.17 -1.16 1.78
N SER A 347 24.33 -1.18 1.11
CA SER A 347 25.13 0.02 0.91
C SER A 347 24.39 1.03 0.01
N GLU A 348 24.83 2.29 0.03
CA GLU A 348 24.29 3.32 -0.83
C GLU A 348 24.37 2.92 -2.32
N GLU A 349 25.50 2.36 -2.74
CA GLU A 349 25.72 1.89 -4.09
C GLU A 349 24.73 0.80 -4.48
N GLU A 350 24.54 -0.21 -3.62
CA GLU A 350 23.59 -1.30 -3.83
C GLU A 350 22.14 -0.81 -3.84
N ALA A 351 21.80 0.20 -3.01
CA ALA A 351 20.47 0.76 -2.94
C ALA A 351 20.08 1.54 -4.21
N TRP A 352 21.06 2.04 -4.98
CA TRP A 352 20.83 2.65 -6.30
C TRP A 352 20.55 1.64 -7.41
N GLU A 353 20.86 0.35 -7.24
CA GLU A 353 20.71 -0.68 -8.26
C GLU A 353 19.28 -1.23 -8.40
N GLY A 354 18.39 -0.83 -7.49
CA GLY A 354 17.05 -1.38 -7.34
C GLY A 354 16.11 -1.05 -8.50
N VAL A 355 15.41 -2.07 -9.00
CA VAL A 355 14.32 -1.96 -9.97
C VAL A 355 13.15 -2.81 -9.52
N ARG A 356 11.95 -2.22 -9.52
CA ARG A 356 10.71 -2.91 -9.19
C ARG A 356 9.88 -3.15 -10.45
N PHE A 357 9.52 -4.41 -10.66
CA PHE A 357 8.48 -4.82 -11.58
C PHE A 357 7.24 -5.20 -10.77
N SER A 358 6.11 -4.61 -11.07
CA SER A 358 4.85 -4.97 -10.42
C SER A 358 3.78 -5.25 -11.45
N LEU A 359 3.31 -6.50 -11.44
CA LEU A 359 2.39 -7.06 -12.41
C LEU A 359 0.94 -6.76 -12.02
N GLY A 360 0.04 -6.90 -12.98
CA GLY A 360 -1.37 -6.67 -12.77
C GLY A 360 -2.26 -7.64 -13.53
N LYS A 361 -3.57 -7.39 -13.42
CA LYS A 361 -4.60 -8.25 -13.98
C LYS A 361 -4.51 -8.36 -15.50
N ASP A 362 -4.10 -7.31 -16.17
CA ASP A 362 -4.05 -7.25 -17.63
C ASP A 362 -2.80 -7.92 -18.22
N ASN A 363 -1.80 -8.25 -17.39
CA ASN A 363 -0.61 -8.95 -17.89
C ASN A 363 -0.90 -10.41 -18.22
N ILE A 364 -0.41 -10.84 -19.36
CA ILE A 364 -0.53 -12.20 -19.88
C ILE A 364 0.86 -12.85 -20.09
N PRO A 365 0.96 -14.18 -20.12
CA PRO A 365 2.25 -14.88 -20.21
C PRO A 365 3.12 -14.45 -21.41
N ILE A 366 2.52 -14.15 -22.56
CA ILE A 366 3.25 -13.73 -23.76
C ILE A 366 3.92 -12.36 -23.57
N GLU A 367 3.26 -11.42 -22.89
CA GLU A 367 3.83 -10.10 -22.59
C GLU A 367 5.01 -10.21 -21.62
N ILE A 368 4.91 -11.12 -20.62
CA ILE A 368 6.00 -11.36 -19.66
C ILE A 368 7.21 -11.99 -20.35
N ASN A 369 7.00 -12.92 -21.29
CA ASN A 369 8.07 -13.48 -22.10
C ASN A 369 8.74 -12.40 -22.95
N GLU A 370 7.94 -11.55 -23.60
CA GLU A 370 8.43 -10.46 -24.43
C GLU A 370 9.22 -9.43 -23.59
N ALA A 371 8.70 -9.06 -22.40
CA ALA A 371 9.41 -8.19 -21.48
C ALA A 371 10.76 -8.79 -21.07
N GLY A 372 10.76 -10.07 -20.67
CA GLY A 372 11.96 -10.79 -20.33
C GLY A 372 13.00 -10.82 -21.47
N TYR A 373 12.57 -11.09 -22.70
CA TYR A 373 13.43 -11.08 -23.86
C TYR A 373 14.06 -9.70 -24.12
N ARG A 374 13.26 -8.61 -24.07
CA ARG A 374 13.75 -7.25 -24.26
C ARG A 374 14.74 -6.84 -23.17
N ILE A 375 14.46 -7.17 -21.91
CA ILE A 375 15.35 -6.91 -20.78
C ILE A 375 16.67 -7.64 -20.97
N ASN A 376 16.63 -8.95 -21.26
CA ASN A 376 17.83 -9.77 -21.46
C ASN A 376 18.70 -9.23 -22.58
N ARG A 377 18.09 -8.89 -23.71
CA ARG A 377 18.81 -8.33 -24.85
C ARG A 377 19.53 -7.03 -24.46
N TRP A 378 18.81 -6.12 -23.81
CA TRP A 378 19.37 -4.83 -23.40
C TRP A 378 20.48 -5.00 -22.36
N VAL A 379 20.30 -5.86 -21.37
CA VAL A 379 21.31 -6.13 -20.33
C VAL A 379 22.59 -6.69 -20.95
N ARG A 380 22.50 -7.70 -21.82
CA ARG A 380 23.66 -8.28 -22.50
C ARG A 380 24.44 -7.27 -23.39
N GLU A 381 23.71 -6.35 -24.04
CA GLU A 381 24.32 -5.32 -24.90
C GLU A 381 25.00 -4.20 -24.07
N ASN A 382 24.61 -4.00 -22.78
CA ASN A 382 25.09 -2.89 -21.96
C ASN A 382 25.94 -3.31 -20.76
N ALA A 383 25.85 -4.55 -20.27
CA ALA A 383 26.66 -5.06 -19.16
C ALA A 383 28.19 -4.99 -19.47
N SER A 384 28.59 -5.20 -20.74
CA SER A 384 29.98 -5.09 -21.17
C SER A 384 30.54 -3.65 -21.22
N ARG A 385 29.68 -2.62 -21.01
CA ARG A 385 30.09 -1.21 -20.99
C ARG A 385 30.27 -0.66 -19.55
N VAL A 386 29.97 -1.46 -18.55
CA VAL A 386 30.01 -1.09 -17.13
C VAL A 386 31.12 -1.87 -16.38
N ALA A 387 31.62 -2.96 -16.96
CA ALA A 387 32.87 -3.60 -16.55
C ALA A 387 34.06 -2.88 -17.17
#